data_9795c056551536e8218aaa0df6e3af1d
#
_entry.id   9795c056551536e8218aaa0df6e3af1d
#
_cell.length_a   1.000
_cell.length_b   1.000
_cell.length_c   1.000
_cell.angle_alpha   90.00
_cell.angle_beta   90.00
_cell.angle_gamma   90.00
#
_symmetry.space_group_name_H-M   'P 1'
#
loop_
_entity.id
_entity.type
_entity.pdbx_description
1 polymer ?
#
loop_
_entity_poly.entity_id
_entity_poly.type
_entity_poly.pdbx_seq_one_letter_code
_entity_poly.pdbx_strand_id
1 'polypeptide(L)'
;MKLWAGRFQKETDTLVNNFNSSINFDARLYKQDIAGSIAHATMLGKQGIIEQAEADKIISGLKAILADIEAGEVEFTMDNEDIHMNIETILTERIGDVGKKLHTARSRNDQVAVDFRLYLKKETGEIDKTLQALTDTLVTLAYHLLAYYQMFSRDRERFADCLKRIDRLPLGSGALAGTTYNTDRDFLAKELGFSSVLPNGMDAVADRDFAIEFVECCAVTMMHLSRFCEELILWSSVEFNFIEIDDAFSTG
;
A
#
# COMPACT_ATOMS: atom_id res chain seq x y z
N MET A 1 -26.25 10.71 2.02
CA MET A 1 -26.24 10.54 3.50
C MET A 1 -25.05 9.65 3.80
N LYS A 2 -24.08 10.11 4.62
CA LYS A 2 -22.87 9.32 4.92
C LYS A 2 -23.26 8.04 5.62
N LEU A 3 -22.61 6.91 5.29
CA LEU A 3 -22.92 5.58 5.81
C LEU A 3 -22.86 5.44 7.35
N TRP A 4 -22.20 6.39 8.04
CA TRP A 4 -22.09 6.42 9.52
C TRP A 4 -22.84 7.60 10.19
N ALA A 5 -23.75 8.27 9.51
CA ALA A 5 -24.44 9.46 10.04
C ALA A 5 -25.42 9.20 11.20
N GLY A 6 -25.46 7.99 11.78
CA GLY A 6 -26.49 7.54 12.71
C GLY A 6 -26.68 8.32 14.02
N ARG A 7 -25.77 9.24 14.39
CA ARG A 7 -25.89 10.08 15.60
C ARG A 7 -25.97 11.58 15.32
N PHE A 8 -25.64 12.03 14.11
CA PHE A 8 -25.54 13.45 13.79
C PHE A 8 -26.74 13.89 12.96
N GLN A 9 -27.39 14.99 13.41
CA GLN A 9 -28.57 15.56 12.76
C GLN A 9 -28.23 16.73 11.80
N LYS A 10 -26.96 17.12 11.74
CA LYS A 10 -26.48 18.21 10.88
C LYS A 10 -25.44 17.69 9.89
N GLU A 11 -25.40 18.27 8.72
CA GLU A 11 -24.33 18.06 7.75
C GLU A 11 -23.00 18.56 8.32
N THR A 12 -21.92 17.85 8.00
CA THR A 12 -20.56 18.24 8.41
C THR A 12 -20.15 19.48 7.63
N ASP A 13 -19.50 20.44 8.31
CA ASP A 13 -18.97 21.64 7.66
C ASP A 13 -17.96 21.27 6.54
N THR A 14 -18.01 22.01 5.43
CA THR A 14 -17.16 21.74 4.26
C THR A 14 -15.66 21.81 4.60
N LEU A 15 -15.25 22.72 5.49
CA LEU A 15 -13.84 22.80 5.94
C LEU A 15 -13.40 21.54 6.69
N VAL A 16 -14.28 20.99 7.53
CA VAL A 16 -14.02 19.74 8.27
C VAL A 16 -13.97 18.56 7.32
N ASN A 17 -14.86 18.50 6.33
CA ASN A 17 -14.82 17.45 5.31
C ASN A 17 -13.52 17.51 4.51
N ASN A 18 -13.11 18.68 4.05
CA ASN A 18 -11.87 18.87 3.29
C ASN A 18 -10.63 18.54 4.12
N PHE A 19 -10.62 18.89 5.42
CA PHE A 19 -9.51 18.58 6.32
C PHE A 19 -9.38 17.07 6.61
N ASN A 20 -10.50 16.37 6.74
CA ASN A 20 -10.53 14.95 7.05
C ASN A 20 -10.35 14.06 5.80
N SER A 21 -10.61 14.58 4.59
CA SER A 21 -10.53 13.80 3.36
C SER A 21 -9.09 13.44 3.02
N SER A 22 -8.84 12.15 2.83
CA SER A 22 -7.54 11.59 2.43
C SER A 22 -7.48 11.15 0.96
N ILE A 23 -8.61 11.22 0.23
CA ILE A 23 -8.72 10.72 -1.14
C ILE A 23 -7.65 11.24 -2.09
N ASN A 24 -7.18 12.47 -1.90
CA ASN A 24 -6.15 13.09 -2.75
C ASN A 24 -4.80 12.35 -2.73
N PHE A 25 -4.50 11.60 -1.67
CA PHE A 25 -3.26 10.84 -1.54
C PHE A 25 -3.47 9.34 -1.36
N ASP A 26 -4.60 8.88 -0.80
CA ASP A 26 -4.87 7.46 -0.60
C ASP A 26 -5.54 6.79 -1.81
N ALA A 27 -6.03 7.54 -2.79
CA ALA A 27 -6.55 7.00 -4.04
C ALA A 27 -5.61 5.96 -4.68
N ARG A 28 -4.30 6.12 -4.53
CA ARG A 28 -3.28 5.18 -5.02
C ARG A 28 -3.35 3.78 -4.41
N LEU A 29 -4.05 3.61 -3.30
CA LEU A 29 -4.22 2.33 -2.59
C LEU A 29 -5.37 1.48 -3.15
N TYR A 30 -6.08 1.92 -4.20
CA TYR A 30 -7.26 1.22 -4.72
C TYR A 30 -7.04 -0.27 -5.02
N LYS A 31 -5.84 -0.64 -5.50
CA LYS A 31 -5.49 -2.05 -5.77
C LYS A 31 -5.41 -2.87 -4.50
N GLN A 32 -4.80 -2.30 -3.48
CA GLN A 32 -4.62 -2.95 -2.18
C GLN A 32 -5.95 -3.10 -1.46
N ASP A 33 -6.77 -2.05 -1.45
CA ASP A 33 -8.10 -2.08 -0.84
C ASP A 33 -9.00 -3.12 -1.52
N ILE A 34 -9.03 -3.17 -2.86
CA ILE A 34 -9.81 -4.16 -3.58
C ILE A 34 -9.29 -5.57 -3.32
N ALA A 35 -7.97 -5.79 -3.30
CA ALA A 35 -7.39 -7.09 -2.99
C ALA A 35 -7.73 -7.55 -1.57
N GLY A 36 -7.55 -6.67 -0.58
CA GLY A 36 -7.93 -6.92 0.81
C GLY A 36 -9.42 -7.20 0.98
N SER A 37 -10.26 -6.45 0.29
CA SER A 37 -11.72 -6.60 0.29
C SER A 37 -12.17 -7.91 -0.37
N ILE A 38 -11.54 -8.35 -1.45
CA ILE A 38 -11.82 -9.64 -2.10
C ILE A 38 -11.43 -10.79 -1.15
N ALA A 39 -10.25 -10.74 -0.55
CA ALA A 39 -9.81 -11.76 0.42
C ALA A 39 -10.76 -11.83 1.62
N HIS A 40 -11.18 -10.67 2.13
CA HIS A 40 -12.13 -10.57 3.25
C HIS A 40 -13.51 -11.15 2.89
N ALA A 41 -14.09 -10.78 1.76
CA ALA A 41 -15.37 -11.33 1.29
C ALA A 41 -15.29 -12.85 1.10
N THR A 42 -14.18 -13.36 0.55
CA THR A 42 -13.92 -14.80 0.39
C THR A 42 -13.91 -15.50 1.74
N MET A 43 -13.24 -14.93 2.74
CA MET A 43 -13.20 -15.45 4.11
C MET A 43 -14.59 -15.45 4.74
N LEU A 44 -15.37 -14.37 4.60
CA LEU A 44 -16.73 -14.27 5.14
C LEU A 44 -17.64 -15.38 4.60
N GLY A 45 -17.59 -15.65 3.30
CA GLY A 45 -18.35 -16.75 2.67
C GLY A 45 -17.90 -18.12 3.18
N LYS A 46 -16.59 -18.40 3.19
CA LYS A 46 -16.02 -19.67 3.68
C LYS A 46 -16.35 -19.96 5.15
N GLN A 47 -16.37 -18.94 5.98
CA GLN A 47 -16.72 -19.07 7.40
C GLN A 47 -18.26 -19.10 7.66
N GLY A 48 -19.08 -18.97 6.59
CA GLY A 48 -20.54 -18.92 6.71
C GLY A 48 -21.06 -17.70 7.46
N ILE A 49 -20.27 -16.61 7.51
CA ILE A 49 -20.69 -15.34 8.15
C ILE A 49 -21.68 -14.62 7.23
N ILE A 50 -21.50 -14.74 5.91
CA ILE A 50 -22.47 -14.36 4.89
C ILE A 50 -22.71 -15.56 3.96
N GLU A 51 -23.80 -15.53 3.19
CA GLU A 51 -24.08 -16.57 2.21
C GLU A 51 -23.01 -16.57 1.09
N GLN A 52 -22.62 -17.76 0.60
CA GLN A 52 -21.59 -17.88 -0.44
C GLN A 52 -21.96 -17.08 -1.70
N ALA A 53 -23.23 -17.12 -2.10
CA ALA A 53 -23.72 -16.36 -3.27
C ALA A 53 -23.57 -14.84 -3.09
N GLU A 54 -23.67 -14.33 -1.86
CA GLU A 54 -23.45 -12.91 -1.55
C GLU A 54 -21.96 -12.57 -1.61
N ALA A 55 -21.10 -13.44 -1.08
CA ALA A 55 -19.64 -13.29 -1.20
C ALA A 55 -19.21 -13.25 -2.68
N ASP A 56 -19.71 -14.17 -3.50
CA ASP A 56 -19.41 -14.23 -4.93
C ASP A 56 -19.86 -12.97 -5.67
N LYS A 57 -21.03 -12.43 -5.30
CA LYS A 57 -21.55 -11.17 -5.86
C LYS A 57 -20.67 -9.98 -5.49
N ILE A 58 -20.23 -9.87 -4.23
CA ILE A 58 -19.31 -8.84 -3.77
C ILE A 58 -17.97 -8.92 -4.52
N ILE A 59 -17.39 -10.13 -4.61
CA ILE A 59 -16.11 -10.35 -5.30
C ILE A 59 -16.20 -9.96 -6.78
N SER A 60 -17.29 -10.33 -7.45
CA SER A 60 -17.52 -9.98 -8.86
C SER A 60 -17.67 -8.48 -9.04
N GLY A 61 -18.40 -7.80 -8.13
CA GLY A 61 -18.55 -6.35 -8.12
C GLY A 61 -17.21 -5.62 -7.93
N LEU A 62 -16.38 -6.07 -6.98
CA LEU A 62 -15.06 -5.50 -6.74
C LEU A 62 -14.12 -5.67 -7.93
N LYS A 63 -14.12 -6.82 -8.60
CA LYS A 63 -13.33 -7.05 -9.81
C LYS A 63 -13.76 -6.14 -10.97
N ALA A 64 -15.07 -5.91 -11.12
CA ALA A 64 -15.58 -4.97 -12.12
C ALA A 64 -15.17 -3.53 -11.81
N ILE A 65 -15.23 -3.11 -10.53
CA ILE A 65 -14.77 -1.78 -10.10
C ILE A 65 -13.28 -1.61 -10.40
N LEU A 66 -12.46 -2.62 -10.12
CA LEU A 66 -11.02 -2.56 -10.44
C LEU A 66 -10.77 -2.33 -11.92
N ALA A 67 -11.48 -3.07 -12.79
CA ALA A 67 -11.33 -2.92 -14.24
C ALA A 67 -11.73 -1.52 -14.71
N ASP A 68 -12.83 -0.97 -14.18
CA ASP A 68 -13.31 0.36 -14.54
C ASP A 68 -12.37 1.48 -14.03
N ILE A 69 -11.76 1.31 -12.84
CA ILE A 69 -10.72 2.24 -12.34
C ILE A 69 -9.50 2.22 -13.27
N GLU A 70 -9.06 1.04 -13.70
CA GLU A 70 -7.91 0.88 -14.59
C GLU A 70 -8.20 1.41 -16.01
N ALA A 71 -9.47 1.39 -16.44
CA ALA A 71 -9.93 2.01 -17.67
C ALA A 71 -10.11 3.54 -17.58
N GLY A 72 -10.02 4.12 -16.38
CA GLY A 72 -10.26 5.54 -16.15
C GLY A 72 -11.74 5.93 -16.19
N GLU A 73 -12.64 4.99 -15.99
CA GLU A 73 -14.10 5.19 -16.04
C GLU A 73 -14.72 5.52 -14.66
N VAL A 74 -13.90 5.55 -13.61
CA VAL A 74 -14.33 5.84 -12.24
C VAL A 74 -13.70 7.13 -11.75
N GLU A 75 -14.51 8.08 -11.30
CA GLU A 75 -14.08 9.27 -10.58
C GLU A 75 -14.32 9.10 -9.08
N PHE A 76 -13.28 9.35 -8.27
CA PHE A 76 -13.40 9.38 -6.82
C PHE A 76 -13.88 10.77 -6.34
N THR A 77 -14.71 10.77 -5.32
CA THR A 77 -15.28 12.01 -4.77
C THR A 77 -14.74 12.29 -3.36
N MET A 78 -14.50 13.56 -3.05
CA MET A 78 -14.12 14.01 -1.70
C MET A 78 -15.24 13.82 -0.67
N ASP A 79 -16.49 13.74 -1.12
CA ASP A 79 -17.64 13.51 -0.24
C ASP A 79 -17.60 12.14 0.45
N ASN A 80 -16.90 11.19 -0.16
CA ASN A 80 -16.65 9.85 0.38
C ASN A 80 -15.34 9.76 1.20
N GLU A 81 -14.71 10.88 1.55
CA GLU A 81 -13.58 11.01 2.49
C GLU A 81 -12.31 10.26 2.07
N ASP A 82 -12.34 8.94 1.87
CA ASP A 82 -11.19 8.08 1.58
C ASP A 82 -11.47 7.10 0.42
N ILE A 83 -10.43 6.40 -0.05
CA ILE A 83 -10.54 5.41 -1.13
C ILE A 83 -11.47 4.26 -0.75
N HIS A 84 -11.43 3.83 0.49
CA HIS A 84 -12.22 2.71 0.99
C HIS A 84 -13.71 3.00 0.91
N MET A 85 -14.11 4.20 1.33
CA MET A 85 -15.50 4.64 1.27
C MET A 85 -15.95 4.84 -0.18
N ASN A 86 -15.09 5.35 -1.05
CA ASN A 86 -15.39 5.48 -2.47
C ASN A 86 -15.69 4.11 -3.09
N ILE A 87 -14.83 3.11 -2.86
CA ILE A 87 -15.03 1.74 -3.39
C ILE A 87 -16.28 1.09 -2.79
N GLU A 88 -16.50 1.21 -1.47
CA GLU A 88 -17.67 0.63 -0.78
C GLU A 88 -18.98 1.27 -1.25
N THR A 89 -18.98 2.59 -1.51
CA THR A 89 -20.15 3.31 -2.06
C THR A 89 -20.46 2.82 -3.47
N ILE A 90 -19.48 2.81 -4.37
CA ILE A 90 -19.62 2.35 -5.75
C ILE A 90 -20.11 0.89 -5.77
N LEU A 91 -19.53 0.03 -4.91
CA LEU A 91 -19.97 -1.37 -4.79
C LEU A 91 -21.44 -1.45 -4.39
N THR A 92 -21.83 -0.70 -3.36
CA THR A 92 -23.22 -0.71 -2.86
C THR A 92 -24.21 -0.18 -3.91
N GLU A 93 -23.84 0.83 -4.67
CA GLU A 93 -24.67 1.34 -5.78
C GLU A 93 -24.88 0.29 -6.87
N ARG A 94 -23.84 -0.51 -7.18
CA ARG A 94 -23.91 -1.53 -8.24
C ARG A 94 -24.64 -2.81 -7.84
N ILE A 95 -24.46 -3.27 -6.61
CA ILE A 95 -25.00 -4.57 -6.19
C ILE A 95 -26.06 -4.50 -5.08
N GLY A 96 -26.42 -3.29 -4.64
CA GLY A 96 -27.45 -3.03 -3.62
C GLY A 96 -26.97 -3.38 -2.20
N ASP A 97 -27.91 -3.70 -1.31
CA ASP A 97 -27.64 -3.95 0.12
C ASP A 97 -26.65 -5.09 0.40
N VAL A 98 -26.43 -5.98 -0.55
CA VAL A 98 -25.41 -7.03 -0.44
C VAL A 98 -24.02 -6.42 -0.33
N GLY A 99 -23.75 -5.27 -0.99
CA GLY A 99 -22.48 -4.56 -0.91
C GLY A 99 -22.13 -4.13 0.51
N LYS A 100 -23.11 -3.74 1.32
CA LYS A 100 -22.93 -3.34 2.72
C LYS A 100 -22.41 -4.47 3.61
N LYS A 101 -22.64 -5.73 3.23
CA LYS A 101 -22.15 -6.89 3.99
C LYS A 101 -20.64 -7.06 3.93
N LEU A 102 -19.96 -6.41 2.98
CA LEU A 102 -18.49 -6.38 2.91
C LEU A 102 -17.86 -5.87 4.19
N HIS A 103 -18.50 -4.93 4.90
CA HIS A 103 -17.97 -4.35 6.15
C HIS A 103 -18.15 -5.26 7.39
N THR A 104 -18.83 -6.40 7.26
CA THR A 104 -19.05 -7.33 8.37
C THR A 104 -17.71 -7.82 8.94
N ALA A 105 -17.59 -7.82 10.27
CA ALA A 105 -16.40 -8.28 11.01
C ALA A 105 -15.08 -7.52 10.67
N ARG A 106 -15.17 -6.34 10.08
CA ARG A 106 -14.03 -5.47 9.72
C ARG A 106 -14.23 -4.08 10.30
N SER A 107 -13.13 -3.38 10.49
CA SER A 107 -13.09 -1.94 10.81
C SER A 107 -12.29 -1.20 9.75
N ARG A 108 -12.52 0.11 9.62
CA ARG A 108 -11.64 0.97 8.82
C ARG A 108 -10.18 0.88 9.30
N ASN A 109 -9.96 0.71 10.61
CA ASN A 109 -8.62 0.69 11.20
C ASN A 109 -7.76 -0.48 10.70
N ASP A 110 -8.27 -1.72 10.72
CA ASP A 110 -7.53 -2.88 10.22
C ASP A 110 -7.48 -2.93 8.69
N GLN A 111 -8.47 -2.35 8.00
CA GLN A 111 -8.49 -2.17 6.54
C GLN A 111 -7.37 -1.23 6.09
N VAL A 112 -7.28 -0.02 6.62
CA VAL A 112 -6.21 0.94 6.30
C VAL A 112 -4.83 0.35 6.59
N ALA A 113 -4.70 -0.35 7.74
CA ALA A 113 -3.41 -0.94 8.13
C ALA A 113 -2.95 -2.04 7.16
N VAL A 114 -3.85 -2.90 6.66
CA VAL A 114 -3.48 -3.95 5.70
C VAL A 114 -3.14 -3.37 4.34
N ASP A 115 -3.89 -2.39 3.87
CA ASP A 115 -3.67 -1.78 2.55
C ASP A 115 -2.33 -1.05 2.50
N PHE A 116 -1.99 -0.32 3.55
CA PHE A 116 -0.72 0.35 3.65
C PHE A 116 0.47 -0.65 3.70
N ARG A 117 0.33 -1.76 4.42
CA ARG A 117 1.36 -2.83 4.43
C ARG A 117 1.50 -3.51 3.07
N LEU A 118 0.40 -3.81 2.39
CA LEU A 118 0.42 -4.36 1.03
C LEU A 118 1.09 -3.41 0.04
N TYR A 119 0.81 -2.11 0.14
CA TYR A 119 1.43 -1.09 -0.68
C TYR A 119 2.94 -1.04 -0.45
N LEU A 120 3.40 -0.91 0.80
CA LEU A 120 4.84 -0.85 1.11
C LEU A 120 5.56 -2.15 0.75
N LYS A 121 4.91 -3.30 0.91
CA LYS A 121 5.45 -4.60 0.48
C LYS A 121 5.73 -4.62 -1.03
N LYS A 122 4.80 -4.11 -1.83
CA LYS A 122 4.97 -3.98 -3.27
C LYS A 122 6.09 -2.99 -3.60
N GLU A 123 6.09 -1.80 -3.01
CA GLU A 123 7.10 -0.76 -3.29
C GLU A 123 8.51 -1.22 -2.88
N THR A 124 8.65 -1.93 -1.76
CA THR A 124 9.93 -2.54 -1.35
C THR A 124 10.47 -3.49 -2.42
N GLY A 125 9.60 -4.32 -3.02
CA GLY A 125 9.99 -5.22 -4.10
C GLY A 125 10.43 -4.49 -5.38
N GLU A 126 9.79 -3.39 -5.73
CA GLU A 126 10.16 -2.58 -6.91
C GLU A 126 11.48 -1.83 -6.69
N ILE A 127 11.69 -1.27 -5.48
CA ILE A 127 12.96 -0.64 -5.11
C ILE A 127 14.11 -1.66 -5.17
N ASP A 128 13.91 -2.86 -4.62
CA ASP A 128 14.95 -3.91 -4.65
C ASP A 128 15.34 -4.29 -6.08
N LYS A 129 14.38 -4.46 -6.99
CA LYS A 129 14.65 -4.72 -8.42
C LYS A 129 15.45 -3.60 -9.07
N THR A 130 15.09 -2.35 -8.79
CA THR A 130 15.78 -1.18 -9.35
C THR A 130 17.20 -1.08 -8.83
N LEU A 131 17.42 -1.28 -7.53
CA LEU A 131 18.76 -1.31 -6.93
C LEU A 131 19.59 -2.49 -7.45
N GLN A 132 18.97 -3.67 -7.69
CA GLN A 132 19.67 -4.79 -8.32
C GLN A 132 20.17 -4.42 -9.71
N ALA A 133 19.33 -3.84 -10.56
CA ALA A 133 19.72 -3.42 -11.91
C ALA A 133 20.87 -2.40 -11.87
N LEU A 134 20.83 -1.44 -10.94
CA LEU A 134 21.91 -0.48 -10.74
C LEU A 134 23.20 -1.18 -10.31
N THR A 135 23.15 -2.08 -9.31
CA THR A 135 24.32 -2.79 -8.83
C THR A 135 24.96 -3.68 -9.91
N ASP A 136 24.15 -4.35 -10.73
CA ASP A 136 24.62 -5.17 -11.85
C ASP A 136 25.38 -4.32 -12.88
N THR A 137 24.91 -3.09 -13.14
CA THR A 137 25.59 -2.14 -14.02
C THR A 137 26.93 -1.69 -13.44
N LEU A 138 26.99 -1.36 -12.14
CA LEU A 138 28.19 -0.87 -11.48
C LEU A 138 29.33 -1.90 -11.46
N VAL A 139 29.00 -3.20 -11.37
CA VAL A 139 29.99 -4.29 -11.40
C VAL A 139 30.79 -4.33 -12.70
N THR A 140 30.20 -3.91 -13.82
CA THR A 140 30.83 -3.97 -15.14
C THR A 140 31.73 -2.79 -15.46
N LEU A 141 31.73 -1.72 -14.66
CA LEU A 141 32.35 -0.47 -15.04
C LEU A 141 33.79 -0.27 -14.52
N ALA A 142 34.03 -0.22 -13.21
CA ALA A 142 35.38 -0.02 -12.67
C ALA A 142 35.46 -0.32 -11.16
N TYR A 143 36.68 -0.54 -10.65
CA TYR A 143 36.93 -0.82 -9.23
C TYR A 143 36.41 0.29 -8.29
N HIS A 144 36.53 1.56 -8.67
CA HIS A 144 36.00 2.68 -7.88
C HIS A 144 34.48 2.56 -7.69
N LEU A 145 33.75 2.23 -8.73
CA LEU A 145 32.28 2.08 -8.70
C LEU A 145 31.81 0.86 -7.88
N LEU A 146 32.69 -0.11 -7.62
CA LEU A 146 32.41 -1.21 -6.70
C LEU A 146 32.20 -0.72 -5.25
N ALA A 147 32.70 0.45 -4.87
CA ALA A 147 32.38 1.04 -3.58
C ALA A 147 30.86 1.37 -3.48
N TYR A 148 30.28 1.88 -4.54
CA TYR A 148 28.84 2.14 -4.64
C TYR A 148 28.01 0.86 -4.73
N TYR A 149 28.51 -0.15 -5.45
CA TYR A 149 27.93 -1.51 -5.40
C TYR A 149 27.78 -2.00 -3.95
N GLN A 150 28.82 -1.86 -3.12
CA GLN A 150 28.76 -2.26 -1.71
C GLN A 150 27.76 -1.42 -0.90
N MET A 151 27.62 -0.12 -1.17
CA MET A 151 26.65 0.74 -0.52
C MET A 151 25.22 0.30 -0.85
N PHE A 152 24.89 0.15 -2.13
CA PHE A 152 23.56 -0.25 -2.56
C PHE A 152 23.23 -1.70 -2.20
N SER A 153 24.20 -2.60 -2.14
CA SER A 153 24.00 -3.96 -1.63
C SER A 153 23.54 -3.94 -0.16
N ARG A 154 24.17 -3.12 0.69
CA ARG A 154 23.73 -2.95 2.08
C ARG A 154 22.36 -2.26 2.17
N ASP A 155 22.01 -1.39 1.23
CA ASP A 155 20.67 -0.78 1.20
C ASP A 155 19.61 -1.82 0.88
N ARG A 156 19.87 -2.73 -0.06
CA ARG A 156 18.99 -3.86 -0.35
C ARG A 156 18.80 -4.77 0.88
N GLU A 157 19.85 -5.06 1.63
CA GLU A 157 19.76 -5.81 2.89
C GLU A 157 18.86 -5.09 3.91
N ARG A 158 18.97 -3.75 4.04
CA ARG A 158 18.06 -2.96 4.90
C ARG A 158 16.60 -3.10 4.48
N PHE A 159 16.31 -2.98 3.18
CA PHE A 159 14.95 -3.18 2.68
C PHE A 159 14.44 -4.60 2.92
N ALA A 160 15.29 -5.62 2.74
CA ALA A 160 14.93 -7.00 3.04
C ALA A 160 14.64 -7.23 4.53
N ASP A 161 15.36 -6.57 5.42
CA ASP A 161 15.10 -6.62 6.87
C ASP A 161 13.83 -5.85 7.26
N CYS A 162 13.61 -4.68 6.70
CA CYS A 162 12.39 -3.90 6.88
C CYS A 162 11.16 -4.70 6.42
N LEU A 163 11.26 -5.38 5.28
CA LEU A 163 10.17 -6.19 4.72
C LEU A 163 9.67 -7.26 5.71
N LYS A 164 10.52 -7.84 6.54
CA LYS A 164 10.11 -8.82 7.56
C LYS A 164 9.13 -8.26 8.60
N ARG A 165 9.18 -6.95 8.86
CA ARG A 165 8.27 -6.25 9.78
C ARG A 165 7.02 -5.73 9.08
N ILE A 166 7.12 -5.39 7.80
CA ILE A 166 5.98 -5.04 6.94
C ILE A 166 5.10 -6.27 6.69
N ASP A 167 5.72 -7.45 6.48
CA ASP A 167 5.09 -8.69 6.00
C ASP A 167 4.32 -9.44 7.11
N ARG A 168 3.45 -8.71 7.82
CA ARG A 168 2.62 -9.24 8.91
C ARG A 168 1.19 -8.71 8.79
N LEU A 169 0.21 -9.60 8.81
CA LEU A 169 -1.20 -9.28 8.59
C LEU A 169 -1.85 -8.59 9.80
N PRO A 170 -2.41 -7.37 9.64
CA PRO A 170 -3.23 -6.73 10.67
C PRO A 170 -4.72 -7.06 10.53
N LEU A 171 -5.21 -7.42 9.32
CA LEU A 171 -6.64 -7.60 9.03
C LEU A 171 -7.27 -8.67 9.93
N GLY A 172 -8.50 -8.42 10.36
CA GLY A 172 -9.22 -9.21 11.36
C GLY A 172 -8.99 -8.75 12.81
N SER A 173 -8.21 -7.67 13.01
CA SER A 173 -8.07 -7.02 14.31
C SER A 173 -9.29 -6.16 14.68
N GLY A 174 -10.18 -5.88 13.74
CA GLY A 174 -11.29 -4.97 13.92
C GLY A 174 -10.81 -3.56 14.24
N ALA A 175 -11.56 -2.84 15.06
CA ALA A 175 -11.17 -1.49 15.48
C ALA A 175 -9.87 -1.50 16.33
N LEU A 176 -9.72 -2.48 17.26
CA LEU A 176 -8.53 -2.65 18.10
C LEU A 176 -8.50 -3.98 18.91
N ALA A 177 -9.61 -4.68 19.04
CA ALA A 177 -9.75 -5.82 19.95
C ALA A 177 -10.30 -7.09 19.28
N GLY A 178 -10.25 -7.16 17.95
CA GLY A 178 -10.81 -8.27 17.20
C GLY A 178 -12.32 -8.15 16.99
N THR A 179 -12.95 -9.28 16.73
CA THR A 179 -14.38 -9.40 16.44
C THR A 179 -14.95 -10.64 17.12
N THR A 180 -16.25 -10.65 17.37
CA THR A 180 -16.98 -11.82 17.90
C THR A 180 -17.33 -12.84 16.81
N TYR A 181 -17.14 -12.51 15.55
CA TYR A 181 -17.30 -13.43 14.44
C TYR A 181 -16.15 -14.43 14.38
N ASN A 182 -16.42 -15.63 13.87
CA ASN A 182 -15.41 -16.67 13.67
C ASN A 182 -14.63 -16.42 12.36
N THR A 183 -13.78 -15.37 12.36
CA THR A 183 -12.94 -15.04 11.21
C THR A 183 -11.68 -15.92 11.16
N ASP A 184 -11.24 -16.25 9.94
CA ASP A 184 -10.00 -17.01 9.68
C ASP A 184 -8.88 -16.06 9.24
N ARG A 185 -8.06 -15.62 10.20
CA ARG A 185 -6.96 -14.70 9.94
C ARG A 185 -5.76 -15.38 9.25
N ASP A 186 -5.56 -16.67 9.48
CA ASP A 186 -4.50 -17.43 8.82
C ASP A 186 -4.81 -17.62 7.33
N PHE A 187 -6.10 -17.87 6.99
CA PHE A 187 -6.55 -17.85 5.61
C PHE A 187 -6.30 -16.48 4.95
N LEU A 188 -6.65 -15.39 5.62
CA LEU A 188 -6.41 -14.04 5.10
C LEU A 188 -4.92 -13.75 4.88
N ALA A 189 -4.06 -14.17 5.82
CA ALA A 189 -2.61 -14.01 5.67
C ALA A 189 -2.11 -14.76 4.43
N LYS A 190 -2.54 -15.99 4.23
CA LYS A 190 -2.16 -16.80 3.08
C LYS A 190 -2.68 -16.21 1.76
N GLU A 191 -3.94 -15.78 1.72
CA GLU A 191 -4.57 -15.21 0.51
C GLU A 191 -3.90 -13.91 0.08
N LEU A 192 -3.53 -13.05 1.03
CA LEU A 192 -2.86 -11.77 0.79
C LEU A 192 -1.32 -11.88 0.75
N GLY A 193 -0.78 -13.09 0.90
CA GLY A 193 0.65 -13.36 0.82
C GLY A 193 1.47 -12.81 1.98
N PHE A 194 0.88 -12.65 3.18
CA PHE A 194 1.61 -12.31 4.40
C PHE A 194 2.23 -13.54 5.04
N SER A 195 3.44 -13.38 5.62
CA SER A 195 4.16 -14.46 6.28
C SER A 195 3.57 -14.87 7.63
N SER A 196 2.87 -13.97 8.30
CA SER A 196 2.28 -14.22 9.63
C SER A 196 1.18 -13.22 9.97
N VAL A 197 0.42 -13.53 11.02
CA VAL A 197 -0.62 -12.66 11.58
C VAL A 197 -0.04 -11.87 12.76
N LEU A 198 -0.40 -10.58 12.89
CA LEU A 198 -0.09 -9.78 14.08
C LEU A 198 -0.95 -10.26 15.27
N PRO A 199 -0.35 -10.68 16.38
CA PRO A 199 -1.08 -11.36 17.47
C PRO A 199 -1.91 -10.42 18.33
N ASN A 200 -1.52 -9.14 18.45
CA ASN A 200 -2.22 -8.14 19.25
C ASN A 200 -2.98 -7.18 18.34
N GLY A 201 -4.31 -7.10 18.50
CA GLY A 201 -5.16 -6.28 17.62
C GLY A 201 -4.94 -4.78 17.81
N MET A 202 -4.66 -4.32 19.02
CA MET A 202 -4.43 -2.90 19.29
C MET A 202 -3.14 -2.42 18.64
N ASP A 203 -2.06 -3.18 18.81
CA ASP A 203 -0.78 -2.93 18.14
C ASP A 203 -0.93 -2.99 16.61
N ALA A 204 -1.63 -4.00 16.11
CA ALA A 204 -1.81 -4.21 14.67
C ALA A 204 -2.47 -3.04 13.93
N VAL A 205 -3.39 -2.31 14.58
CA VAL A 205 -4.07 -1.15 13.96
C VAL A 205 -3.38 0.17 14.26
N ALA A 206 -2.59 0.25 15.34
CA ALA A 206 -1.91 1.48 15.77
C ALA A 206 -0.49 1.62 15.22
N ASP A 207 0.23 0.50 15.02
CA ASP A 207 1.63 0.46 14.61
C ASP A 207 1.86 1.17 13.26
N ARG A 208 2.90 2.00 13.23
CA ARG A 208 3.44 2.65 12.02
C ARG A 208 4.98 2.57 11.97
N ASP A 209 5.61 1.84 12.89
CA ASP A 209 7.07 1.71 12.96
C ASP A 209 7.65 1.15 11.65
N PHE A 210 6.93 0.20 11.04
CA PHE A 210 7.30 -0.36 9.73
C PHE A 210 7.37 0.68 8.62
N ALA A 211 6.52 1.71 8.68
CA ALA A 211 6.51 2.79 7.69
C ALA A 211 7.66 3.78 7.94
N ILE A 212 7.94 4.09 9.21
CA ILE A 212 9.08 4.93 9.60
C ILE A 212 10.37 4.27 9.15
N GLU A 213 10.55 2.99 9.44
CA GLU A 213 11.73 2.21 9.04
C GLU A 213 11.88 2.15 7.51
N PHE A 214 10.80 2.01 6.76
CA PHE A 214 10.84 2.07 5.29
C PHE A 214 11.35 3.42 4.80
N VAL A 215 10.88 4.53 5.37
CA VAL A 215 11.35 5.88 5.03
C VAL A 215 12.83 6.07 5.41
N GLU A 216 13.28 5.52 6.53
CA GLU A 216 14.70 5.53 6.93
C GLU A 216 15.57 4.78 5.91
N CYS A 217 15.13 3.60 5.43
CA CYS A 217 15.83 2.88 4.36
C CYS A 217 15.93 3.74 3.09
N CYS A 218 14.83 4.38 2.69
CA CYS A 218 14.82 5.31 1.55
C CYS A 218 15.81 6.48 1.75
N ALA A 219 15.85 7.08 2.94
CA ALA A 219 16.74 8.21 3.24
C ALA A 219 18.23 7.83 3.12
N VAL A 220 18.61 6.65 3.64
CA VAL A 220 19.98 6.15 3.50
C VAL A 220 20.34 5.89 2.04
N THR A 221 19.44 5.27 1.28
CA THR A 221 19.65 5.01 -0.16
C THR A 221 19.79 6.31 -0.94
N MET A 222 18.96 7.31 -0.66
CA MET A 222 19.05 8.63 -1.32
C MET A 222 20.35 9.35 -0.97
N MET A 223 20.87 9.20 0.23
CA MET A 223 22.18 9.73 0.61
C MET A 223 23.32 9.08 -0.22
N HIS A 224 23.27 7.76 -0.43
CA HIS A 224 24.23 7.06 -1.29
C HIS A 224 24.10 7.48 -2.76
N LEU A 225 22.87 7.62 -3.28
CA LEU A 225 22.61 8.11 -4.64
C LEU A 225 23.11 9.55 -4.83
N SER A 226 22.85 10.44 -3.88
CA SER A 226 23.35 11.83 -3.92
C SER A 226 24.86 11.88 -4.03
N ARG A 227 25.56 11.12 -3.21
CA ARG A 227 27.02 11.02 -3.26
C ARG A 227 27.53 10.47 -4.61
N PHE A 228 26.87 9.45 -5.16
CA PHE A 228 27.20 8.89 -6.45
C PHE A 228 27.02 9.92 -7.58
N CYS A 229 25.89 10.65 -7.57
CA CYS A 229 25.63 11.69 -8.56
C CYS A 229 26.65 12.84 -8.49
N GLU A 230 27.05 13.27 -7.29
CA GLU A 230 28.09 14.31 -7.13
C GLU A 230 29.42 13.89 -7.76
N GLU A 231 29.83 12.64 -7.66
CA GLU A 231 31.05 12.16 -8.33
C GLU A 231 30.90 12.17 -9.86
N LEU A 232 29.74 11.79 -10.40
CA LEU A 232 29.47 11.87 -11.84
C LEU A 232 29.50 13.31 -12.34
N ILE A 233 28.90 14.25 -11.60
CA ILE A 233 28.94 15.68 -11.91
C ILE A 233 30.39 16.18 -11.92
N LEU A 234 31.17 15.83 -10.89
CA LEU A 234 32.58 16.22 -10.81
C LEU A 234 33.38 15.67 -12.00
N TRP A 235 33.19 14.39 -12.35
CA TRP A 235 33.94 13.75 -13.43
C TRP A 235 33.56 14.24 -14.82
N SER A 236 32.34 14.76 -15.00
CA SER A 236 31.88 15.37 -16.26
C SER A 236 32.21 16.86 -16.35
N SER A 237 32.78 17.47 -15.31
CA SER A 237 33.16 18.88 -15.34
C SER A 237 34.29 19.14 -16.33
N VAL A 238 34.40 20.40 -16.81
CA VAL A 238 35.45 20.82 -17.75
C VAL A 238 36.85 20.62 -17.17
N GLU A 239 37.01 20.75 -15.84
CA GLU A 239 38.28 20.60 -15.13
C GLU A 239 38.76 19.14 -15.08
N PHE A 240 37.86 18.19 -14.86
CA PHE A 240 38.21 16.76 -14.77
C PHE A 240 38.07 16.02 -16.08
N ASN A 241 36.95 16.20 -16.76
CA ASN A 241 36.65 15.58 -18.07
C ASN A 241 37.01 14.09 -18.17
N PHE A 242 36.67 13.33 -17.09
CA PHE A 242 36.93 11.89 -17.02
C PHE A 242 35.84 11.08 -17.74
N ILE A 243 34.63 11.62 -17.78
CA ILE A 243 33.46 11.03 -18.44
C ILE A 243 32.72 12.09 -19.23
N GLU A 244 32.02 11.68 -20.27
CA GLU A 244 31.06 12.47 -21.02
C GLU A 244 29.67 11.87 -20.81
N ILE A 245 28.70 12.71 -20.44
CA ILE A 245 27.31 12.29 -20.30
C ILE A 245 26.62 12.57 -21.61
N ASP A 246 25.92 11.57 -22.15
CA ASP A 246 25.15 11.69 -23.38
C ASP A 246 24.08 12.79 -23.24
N ASP A 247 23.97 13.66 -24.25
CA ASP A 247 23.04 14.78 -24.30
C ASP A 247 21.57 14.36 -24.08
N ALA A 248 21.22 13.13 -24.45
CA ALA A 248 19.87 12.59 -24.23
C ALA A 248 19.53 12.40 -22.75
N PHE A 249 20.54 12.38 -21.88
CA PHE A 249 20.41 12.20 -20.43
C PHE A 249 20.93 13.40 -19.63
N SER A 250 21.30 14.49 -20.32
CA SER A 250 21.78 15.74 -19.71
C SER A 250 20.65 16.77 -19.66
N THR A 251 20.62 17.55 -18.58
CA THR A 251 19.81 18.78 -18.51
C THR A 251 20.74 19.97 -18.68
N GLY A 252 20.46 20.80 -19.68
CA GLY A 252 21.24 22.03 -19.92
C GLY A 252 21.03 23.09 -18.87
#